data_54b9abe7005e1f387d3e45f186af44c8
#
_entry.id   54b9abe7005e1f387d3e45f186af44c8
#
_cell.length_a   1.000
_cell.length_b   1.000
_cell.length_c   1.000
_cell.angle_alpha   90.00
_cell.angle_beta   90.00
_cell.angle_gamma   90.00
#
_symmetry.space_group_name_H-M   'P 1'
#
loop_
_entity.id
_entity.type
_entity.pdbx_description
1 polymer ?
#
loop_
_entity_poly.entity_id
_entity_poly.type
_entity_poly.pdbx_seq_one_letter_code
_entity_poly.pdbx_strand_id
1 'polypeptide(L)'
;MNISTLENIVSSVSGVLTDYVMVTVLLVAALFFTVITRGIQFRMFGEMVRLLIHSGKRDNDHRKDDEPAHGTISSFQAFALSIASRVGTGNLAGVATAIAVGGPGAIFWMWIIAIFGAASAFVESTLAQLFKVKGDKSFMGGPAYYILKGLHKRWWAVTFAVLITLTFGFAFNSVQSNTIADALRTSFGVPTVWTAWGLCILTLVVIWGGIQRVSRFSEIVVPVMAVAYILLALVIICMNITRFPEVMSMIVKNAFGFDEALGGTIGAAMIMGIKRGLFSNEAGEGSTPNAAATASVTHPVKQGLIQTLGVYTDTLLICTSTAFIILCSGIFEDGHDGIVLTQHAIDAGLGTEIAFGSTFVSIAIFFFAFTSIIANYYYGETNIRFIHDSDTLINIYRLLVSAIVYAGAVVSLDLVWGFADITMALMTLCNLAAIFILGKYAVILLRDYRSQLRAGKDPIYRSSTIPEIAPETECWK
;
A
#
# COMPACT_ATOMS: atom_id res chain seq x y z
N MET A 1 6.99 -7.66 32.60
CA MET A 1 5.77 -8.08 31.91
C MET A 1 6.16 -9.27 31.04
N ASN A 2 5.47 -10.42 31.15
CA ASN A 2 5.76 -11.59 30.33
C ASN A 2 5.37 -11.34 28.87
N ILE A 3 6.11 -11.91 27.90
CA ILE A 3 5.82 -11.76 26.46
C ILE A 3 4.38 -12.17 26.15
N SER A 4 3.90 -13.28 26.74
CA SER A 4 2.51 -13.74 26.59
C SER A 4 1.45 -12.75 27.09
N THR A 5 1.75 -11.99 28.15
CA THR A 5 0.88 -10.95 28.65
C THR A 5 0.81 -9.77 27.67
N LEU A 6 1.95 -9.41 27.06
CA LEU A 6 2.03 -8.37 26.03
C LEU A 6 1.25 -8.77 24.78
N GLU A 7 1.44 -9.99 24.30
CA GLU A 7 0.71 -10.54 23.14
C GLU A 7 -0.82 -10.52 23.36
N ASN A 8 -1.28 -10.93 24.53
CA ASN A 8 -2.72 -10.89 24.88
C ASN A 8 -3.28 -9.47 24.92
N ILE A 9 -2.54 -8.49 25.45
CA ILE A 9 -2.97 -7.09 25.46
C ILE A 9 -3.02 -6.54 24.05
N VAL A 10 -1.97 -6.77 23.26
CA VAL A 10 -1.89 -6.32 21.85
C VAL A 10 -3.03 -6.93 21.03
N SER A 11 -3.27 -8.23 21.17
CA SER A 11 -4.37 -8.93 20.47
C SER A 11 -5.75 -8.36 20.84
N SER A 12 -6.01 -8.14 22.13
CA SER A 12 -7.28 -7.59 22.60
C SER A 12 -7.52 -6.17 22.11
N VAL A 13 -6.50 -5.30 22.15
CA VAL A 13 -6.60 -3.91 21.67
C VAL A 13 -6.75 -3.90 20.16
N SER A 14 -5.95 -4.70 19.45
CA SER A 14 -6.04 -4.86 17.99
C SER A 14 -7.44 -5.31 17.59
N GLY A 15 -8.00 -6.35 18.22
CA GLY A 15 -9.33 -6.88 17.90
C GLY A 15 -10.43 -5.82 18.00
N VAL A 16 -10.47 -5.02 19.06
CA VAL A 16 -11.50 -3.96 19.17
C VAL A 16 -11.28 -2.83 18.17
N LEU A 17 -10.06 -2.34 18.06
CA LEU A 17 -9.74 -1.16 17.25
C LEU A 17 -9.81 -1.45 15.75
N THR A 18 -9.26 -2.57 15.31
CA THR A 18 -9.19 -2.89 13.87
C THR A 18 -10.46 -3.58 13.38
N ASP A 19 -10.94 -4.59 14.09
CA ASP A 19 -11.99 -5.46 13.56
C ASP A 19 -13.38 -4.79 13.60
N TYR A 20 -13.62 -3.91 14.57
CA TYR A 20 -14.91 -3.20 14.67
C TYR A 20 -14.82 -1.75 14.23
N VAL A 21 -13.90 -0.96 14.78
CA VAL A 21 -13.89 0.49 14.54
C VAL A 21 -13.34 0.81 13.15
N MET A 22 -12.12 0.35 12.84
CA MET A 22 -11.47 0.67 11.57
C MET A 22 -12.22 0.09 10.37
N VAL A 23 -12.61 -1.19 10.42
CA VAL A 23 -13.34 -1.85 9.33
C VAL A 23 -14.66 -1.13 9.03
N THR A 24 -15.42 -0.75 10.07
CA THR A 24 -16.68 -0.01 9.89
C THR A 24 -16.45 1.36 9.25
N VAL A 25 -15.49 2.14 9.77
CA VAL A 25 -15.21 3.50 9.25
C VAL A 25 -14.69 3.43 7.82
N LEU A 26 -13.87 2.44 7.48
CA LEU A 26 -13.38 2.21 6.11
C LEU A 26 -14.50 1.91 5.12
N LEU A 27 -15.43 1.01 5.47
CA LEU A 27 -16.57 0.71 4.61
C LEU A 27 -17.43 1.95 4.38
N VAL A 28 -17.70 2.71 5.43
CA VAL A 28 -18.44 3.99 5.33
C VAL A 28 -17.69 4.97 4.44
N ALA A 29 -16.37 5.13 4.62
CA ALA A 29 -15.56 6.02 3.81
C ALA A 29 -15.53 5.60 2.34
N ALA A 30 -15.33 4.31 2.07
CA ALA A 30 -15.29 3.76 0.72
C ALA A 30 -16.60 4.02 -0.04
N LEU A 31 -17.74 3.78 0.61
CA LEU A 31 -19.07 4.07 0.03
C LEU A 31 -19.29 5.57 -0.13
N PHE A 32 -19.00 6.37 0.89
CA PHE A 32 -19.17 7.82 0.87
C PHE A 32 -18.37 8.45 -0.28
N PHE A 33 -17.07 8.14 -0.38
CA PHE A 33 -16.23 8.70 -1.44
C PHE A 33 -16.62 8.19 -2.83
N THR A 34 -17.07 6.95 -2.95
CA THR A 34 -17.63 6.42 -4.20
C THR A 34 -18.84 7.24 -4.65
N VAL A 35 -19.76 7.56 -3.72
CA VAL A 35 -20.99 8.34 -4.05
C VAL A 35 -20.64 9.78 -4.42
N ILE A 36 -19.84 10.50 -3.63
CA ILE A 36 -19.55 11.93 -3.89
C ILE A 36 -18.69 12.14 -5.13
N THR A 37 -17.82 11.18 -5.47
CA THR A 37 -17.03 11.20 -6.73
C THR A 37 -17.80 10.61 -7.90
N ARG A 38 -19.03 10.14 -7.68
CA ARG A 38 -19.89 9.51 -8.68
C ARG A 38 -19.25 8.29 -9.34
N GLY A 39 -18.62 7.43 -8.56
CA GLY A 39 -17.96 6.22 -9.04
C GLY A 39 -16.77 6.51 -9.95
N ILE A 40 -15.88 7.41 -9.53
CA ILE A 40 -14.69 7.83 -10.30
C ILE A 40 -13.84 6.63 -10.70
N GLN A 41 -13.68 5.67 -9.81
CA GLN A 41 -12.88 4.47 -9.99
C GLN A 41 -13.35 3.58 -11.15
N PHE A 42 -14.63 3.65 -11.51
CA PHE A 42 -15.18 2.94 -12.68
C PHE A 42 -15.16 3.80 -13.94
N ARG A 43 -15.59 5.06 -13.80
CA ARG A 43 -15.87 5.93 -14.93
C ARG A 43 -14.64 6.53 -15.61
N MET A 44 -13.52 6.59 -14.88
CA MET A 44 -12.26 7.16 -15.36
C MET A 44 -11.16 6.11 -15.53
N PHE A 45 -11.50 4.81 -15.52
CA PHE A 45 -10.52 3.73 -15.63
C PHE A 45 -9.65 3.85 -16.89
N GLY A 46 -10.24 4.11 -18.05
CA GLY A 46 -9.48 4.34 -19.29
C GLY A 46 -8.54 5.53 -19.21
N GLU A 47 -8.92 6.59 -18.47
CA GLU A 47 -8.07 7.75 -18.24
C GLU A 47 -6.91 7.43 -17.28
N MET A 48 -7.13 6.61 -16.24
CA MET A 48 -6.08 6.15 -15.34
C MET A 48 -4.98 5.41 -16.09
N VAL A 49 -5.37 4.47 -16.96
CA VAL A 49 -4.44 3.71 -17.81
C VAL A 49 -3.73 4.65 -18.80
N ARG A 50 -4.46 5.55 -19.44
CA ARG A 50 -3.88 6.53 -20.37
C ARG A 50 -2.82 7.39 -19.70
N LEU A 51 -3.10 7.91 -18.50
CA LEU A 51 -2.18 8.74 -17.73
C LEU A 51 -0.91 7.97 -17.35
N LEU A 52 -1.04 6.72 -16.94
CA LEU A 52 0.12 5.90 -16.57
C LEU A 52 1.02 5.62 -17.77
N ILE A 53 0.45 5.23 -18.92
CA ILE A 53 1.21 4.91 -20.14
C ILE A 53 1.93 6.15 -20.70
N HIS A 54 1.31 7.33 -20.62
CA HIS A 54 1.84 8.56 -21.18
C HIS A 54 2.63 9.42 -20.18
N SER A 55 2.80 8.95 -18.94
CA SER A 55 3.43 9.70 -17.84
C SER A 55 4.89 10.13 -18.10
N GLY A 56 5.59 9.48 -19.03
CA GLY A 56 6.98 9.81 -19.36
C GLY A 56 7.16 10.78 -20.52
N LYS A 57 6.15 10.96 -21.39
CA LYS A 57 6.29 11.76 -22.63
C LYS A 57 5.76 13.18 -22.54
N ARG A 58 4.68 13.41 -21.79
CA ARG A 58 4.00 14.71 -21.72
C ARG A 58 4.54 15.67 -20.65
N ASP A 59 5.05 15.16 -19.54
CA ASP A 59 5.60 16.01 -18.47
C ASP A 59 6.89 16.74 -18.90
N ASN A 60 7.59 16.24 -19.93
CA ASN A 60 8.81 16.88 -20.46
C ASN A 60 8.52 18.03 -21.44
N ASP A 61 7.35 18.04 -22.08
CA ASP A 61 7.04 19.03 -23.15
C ASP A 61 6.55 20.37 -22.59
N HIS A 62 5.93 20.38 -21.39
CA HIS A 62 5.49 21.60 -20.71
C HIS A 62 6.55 22.26 -19.83
N ARG A 63 7.78 21.67 -19.77
CA ARG A 63 8.91 22.16 -18.97
C ARG A 63 9.77 23.24 -19.65
N LYS A 64 9.41 23.71 -20.83
CA LYS A 64 10.33 24.54 -21.64
C LYS A 64 10.59 25.96 -21.11
N ASP A 65 9.88 26.44 -20.11
CA ASP A 65 9.97 27.87 -19.85
C ASP A 65 10.47 28.36 -18.48
N ASP A 66 10.60 27.61 -17.37
CA ASP A 66 10.94 28.33 -16.14
C ASP A 66 11.66 27.62 -14.96
N GLU A 67 12.24 26.41 -15.06
CA GLU A 67 13.13 26.00 -13.93
C GLU A 67 14.12 24.86 -14.29
N PRO A 68 15.33 24.86 -13.70
CA PRO A 68 16.33 23.83 -13.95
C PRO A 68 15.87 22.46 -13.45
N ALA A 69 15.99 21.46 -14.32
CA ALA A 69 15.54 20.09 -14.14
C ALA A 69 16.34 19.28 -13.11
N HIS A 70 16.58 19.82 -11.92
CA HIS A 70 17.23 19.07 -10.86
C HIS A 70 16.20 18.51 -9.89
N GLY A 71 15.94 17.19 -10.00
CA GLY A 71 15.30 16.39 -8.96
C GLY A 71 13.79 16.18 -9.03
N THR A 72 13.11 16.45 -10.14
CA THR A 72 11.67 16.18 -10.24
C THR A 72 11.39 14.70 -10.49
N ILE A 73 10.50 14.12 -9.68
CA ILE A 73 10.02 12.73 -9.82
C ILE A 73 8.88 12.72 -10.84
N SER A 74 8.94 11.79 -11.81
CA SER A 74 7.87 11.61 -12.79
C SER A 74 6.63 10.96 -12.16
N SER A 75 5.48 11.09 -12.85
CA SER A 75 4.25 10.40 -12.41
C SER A 75 4.41 8.89 -12.33
N PHE A 76 5.18 8.28 -13.24
CA PHE A 76 5.48 6.84 -13.20
C PHE A 76 6.39 6.47 -12.01
N GLN A 77 7.41 7.28 -11.71
CA GLN A 77 8.27 7.05 -10.55
C GLN A 77 7.51 7.16 -9.23
N ALA A 78 6.60 8.15 -9.10
CA ALA A 78 5.73 8.26 -7.95
C ALA A 78 4.75 7.09 -7.81
N PHE A 79 4.22 6.59 -8.94
CA PHE A 79 3.43 5.37 -8.99
C PHE A 79 4.25 4.15 -8.57
N ALA A 80 5.43 3.96 -9.14
CA ALA A 80 6.31 2.85 -8.79
C ALA A 80 6.74 2.87 -7.32
N LEU A 81 6.97 4.06 -6.75
CA LEU A 81 7.27 4.23 -5.33
C LEU A 81 6.07 3.81 -4.45
N SER A 82 4.84 4.19 -4.84
CA SER A 82 3.64 3.80 -4.11
C SER A 82 3.32 2.30 -4.25
N ILE A 83 3.58 1.72 -5.43
CA ILE A 83 3.44 0.28 -5.62
C ILE A 83 4.52 -0.48 -4.84
N ALA A 84 5.73 0.06 -4.73
CA ALA A 84 6.79 -0.54 -3.90
C ALA A 84 6.40 -0.65 -2.42
N SER A 85 5.68 0.32 -1.87
CA SER A 85 5.14 0.24 -0.51
C SER A 85 4.05 -0.82 -0.39
N ARG A 86 3.09 -0.81 -1.32
CA ARG A 86 1.92 -1.69 -1.34
C ARG A 86 2.29 -3.15 -1.58
N VAL A 87 3.08 -3.41 -2.64
CA VAL A 87 3.41 -4.78 -3.08
C VAL A 87 4.56 -5.33 -2.24
N GLY A 88 4.20 -6.06 -1.21
CA GLY A 88 5.13 -6.64 -0.25
C GLY A 88 4.54 -7.87 0.43
N THR A 89 4.76 -7.94 1.73
CA THR A 89 4.23 -9.01 2.60
C THR A 89 2.70 -9.14 2.49
N GLY A 90 1.97 -8.02 2.35
CA GLY A 90 0.51 -8.00 2.26
C GLY A 90 -0.04 -8.87 1.13
N ASN A 91 0.59 -8.83 -0.04
CA ASN A 91 0.13 -9.54 -1.24
C ASN A 91 0.40 -11.06 -1.19
N LEU A 92 1.44 -11.49 -0.51
CA LEU A 92 1.82 -12.90 -0.46
C LEU A 92 1.42 -13.52 0.88
N ALA A 93 2.02 -13.08 1.98
CA ALA A 93 1.72 -13.61 3.29
C ALA A 93 0.37 -13.11 3.85
N GLY A 94 0.02 -11.84 3.63
CA GLY A 94 -1.26 -11.29 4.09
C GLY A 94 -2.48 -11.94 3.44
N VAL A 95 -2.42 -12.24 2.14
CA VAL A 95 -3.47 -13.01 1.43
C VAL A 95 -3.56 -14.44 1.97
N ALA A 96 -2.43 -15.09 2.20
CA ALA A 96 -2.38 -16.42 2.78
C ALA A 96 -3.01 -16.44 4.18
N THR A 97 -2.64 -15.49 5.05
CA THR A 97 -3.27 -15.33 6.37
C THR A 97 -4.77 -15.03 6.27
N ALA A 98 -5.21 -14.22 5.30
CA ALA A 98 -6.63 -13.95 5.10
C ALA A 98 -7.40 -15.22 4.76
N ILE A 99 -6.84 -16.11 3.94
CA ILE A 99 -7.46 -17.40 3.59
C ILE A 99 -7.40 -18.36 4.78
N ALA A 100 -6.26 -18.47 5.46
CA ALA A 100 -6.08 -19.41 6.57
C ALA A 100 -7.02 -19.10 7.75
N VAL A 101 -7.22 -17.80 8.08
CA VAL A 101 -8.03 -17.37 9.24
C VAL A 101 -9.47 -17.05 8.87
N GLY A 102 -9.67 -16.39 7.72
CA GLY A 102 -11.00 -15.93 7.26
C GLY A 102 -11.68 -16.86 6.26
N GLY A 103 -10.98 -17.90 5.81
CA GLY A 103 -11.46 -18.78 4.74
C GLY A 103 -11.37 -18.14 3.34
N PRO A 104 -11.72 -18.89 2.28
CA PRO A 104 -11.71 -18.42 0.90
C PRO A 104 -12.53 -17.15 0.65
N GLY A 105 -13.62 -16.95 1.42
CA GLY A 105 -14.50 -15.78 1.32
C GLY A 105 -13.82 -14.45 1.67
N ALA A 106 -12.71 -14.47 2.39
CA ALA A 106 -11.92 -13.27 2.67
C ALA A 106 -11.47 -12.56 1.38
N ILE A 107 -11.22 -13.32 0.31
CA ILE A 107 -10.81 -12.77 -0.99
C ILE A 107 -11.91 -11.92 -1.62
N PHE A 108 -13.19 -12.35 -1.51
CA PHE A 108 -14.31 -11.54 -1.96
C PHE A 108 -14.32 -10.15 -1.27
N TRP A 109 -14.14 -10.12 0.04
CA TRP A 109 -14.14 -8.88 0.81
C TRP A 109 -12.89 -8.02 0.56
N MET A 110 -11.75 -8.64 0.24
CA MET A 110 -10.58 -7.92 -0.28
C MET A 110 -10.89 -7.21 -1.61
N TRP A 111 -11.60 -7.86 -2.53
CA TRP A 111 -12.02 -7.21 -3.79
C TRP A 111 -12.99 -6.06 -3.54
N ILE A 112 -13.95 -6.25 -2.64
CA ILE A 112 -14.93 -5.21 -2.29
C ILE A 112 -14.23 -3.97 -1.74
N ILE A 113 -13.34 -4.13 -0.76
CA ILE A 113 -12.65 -2.97 -0.17
C ILE A 113 -11.68 -2.32 -1.17
N ALA A 114 -11.05 -3.06 -2.06
CA ALA A 114 -10.20 -2.50 -3.11
C ALA A 114 -11.03 -1.68 -4.12
N ILE A 115 -12.16 -2.22 -4.60
CA ILE A 115 -13.00 -1.57 -5.59
C ILE A 115 -13.59 -0.26 -5.04
N PHE A 116 -14.18 -0.28 -3.86
CA PHE A 116 -14.81 0.90 -3.27
C PHE A 116 -13.80 1.82 -2.58
N GLY A 117 -12.80 1.27 -1.90
CA GLY A 117 -11.73 2.02 -1.25
C GLY A 117 -10.84 2.81 -2.21
N ALA A 118 -10.76 2.40 -3.47
CA ALA A 118 -10.06 3.12 -4.52
C ALA A 118 -10.52 4.58 -4.69
N ALA A 119 -11.79 4.89 -4.33
CA ALA A 119 -12.29 6.26 -4.28
C ALA A 119 -11.66 7.09 -3.15
N SER A 120 -11.36 6.47 -2.01
CA SER A 120 -10.61 7.11 -0.91
C SER A 120 -9.18 7.43 -1.34
N ALA A 121 -8.50 6.48 -2.00
CA ALA A 121 -7.15 6.67 -2.54
C ALA A 121 -7.11 7.82 -3.58
N PHE A 122 -8.15 7.96 -4.41
CA PHE A 122 -8.32 9.10 -5.31
C PHE A 122 -8.34 10.44 -4.55
N VAL A 123 -9.18 10.53 -3.52
CA VAL A 123 -9.39 11.76 -2.76
C VAL A 123 -8.10 12.17 -2.03
N GLU A 124 -7.52 11.26 -1.25
CA GLU A 124 -6.30 11.55 -0.47
C GLU A 124 -5.11 11.92 -1.33
N SER A 125 -4.89 11.23 -2.46
CA SER A 125 -3.78 11.51 -3.37
C SER A 125 -3.98 12.81 -4.15
N THR A 126 -5.22 13.16 -4.50
CA THR A 126 -5.56 14.46 -5.08
C THR A 126 -5.30 15.59 -4.10
N LEU A 127 -5.68 15.44 -2.82
CA LEU A 127 -5.41 16.40 -1.76
C LEU A 127 -3.91 16.56 -1.50
N ALA A 128 -3.15 15.48 -1.49
CA ALA A 128 -1.71 15.52 -1.31
C ALA A 128 -1.00 16.32 -2.41
N GLN A 129 -1.44 16.16 -3.65
CA GLN A 129 -0.95 16.97 -4.76
C GLN A 129 -1.37 18.43 -4.65
N LEU A 130 -2.61 18.69 -4.24
CA LEU A 130 -3.13 20.05 -4.09
C LEU A 130 -2.31 20.87 -3.09
N PHE A 131 -2.01 20.29 -1.93
CA PHE A 131 -1.33 20.93 -0.80
C PHE A 131 0.17 20.62 -0.70
N LYS A 132 0.79 20.11 -1.77
CA LYS A 132 2.23 19.81 -1.79
C LYS A 132 3.07 21.07 -1.62
N VAL A 133 4.28 20.89 -1.12
CA VAL A 133 5.28 21.93 -0.95
C VAL A 133 6.56 21.62 -1.73
N LYS A 134 7.38 22.62 -1.96
CA LYS A 134 8.72 22.43 -2.53
C LYS A 134 9.66 21.91 -1.45
N GLY A 135 10.30 20.76 -1.69
CA GLY A 135 11.41 20.27 -0.88
C GLY A 135 12.74 20.43 -1.63
N ASP A 136 13.85 20.09 -0.99
CA ASP A 136 15.21 20.27 -1.55
C ASP A 136 15.43 19.48 -2.84
N LYS A 137 14.88 18.26 -2.93
CA LYS A 137 15.16 17.31 -4.03
C LYS A 137 13.93 16.90 -4.82
N SER A 138 12.74 17.12 -4.29
CA SER A 138 11.45 16.80 -4.90
C SER A 138 10.35 17.55 -4.20
N PHE A 139 9.12 17.48 -4.73
CA PHE A 139 7.96 17.92 -3.96
C PHE A 139 7.74 16.99 -2.76
N MET A 140 7.19 17.56 -1.69
CA MET A 140 6.80 16.86 -0.47
C MET A 140 5.33 17.15 -0.16
N GLY A 141 4.63 16.19 0.44
CA GLY A 141 3.23 16.32 0.79
C GLY A 141 2.72 15.07 1.48
N GLY A 142 1.42 15.00 1.64
CA GLY A 142 0.73 13.90 2.32
C GLY A 142 -0.23 14.43 3.36
N PRO A 143 -0.81 13.56 4.21
CA PRO A 143 -1.85 13.96 5.16
C PRO A 143 -1.42 15.06 6.15
N ALA A 144 -0.20 14.99 6.68
CA ALA A 144 0.30 16.04 7.57
C ALA A 144 0.23 17.43 6.93
N TYR A 145 0.58 17.52 5.64
CA TYR A 145 0.58 18.77 4.89
C TYR A 145 -0.84 19.26 4.60
N TYR A 146 -1.76 18.40 4.11
CA TYR A 146 -3.11 18.85 3.83
C TYR A 146 -3.96 19.05 5.10
N ILE A 147 -3.66 18.38 6.21
CA ILE A 147 -4.28 18.69 7.51
C ILE A 147 -3.83 20.08 7.99
N LEU A 148 -2.52 20.37 7.90
CA LEU A 148 -2.01 21.66 8.31
C LEU A 148 -2.58 22.80 7.45
N LYS A 149 -2.47 22.69 6.13
CA LYS A 149 -2.84 23.74 5.17
C LYS A 149 -4.35 23.84 4.93
N GLY A 150 -5.04 22.70 4.88
CA GLY A 150 -6.48 22.66 4.60
C GLY A 150 -7.37 22.83 5.82
N LEU A 151 -6.92 22.40 7.00
CA LEU A 151 -7.68 22.51 8.26
C LEU A 151 -7.09 23.46 9.27
N HIS A 152 -5.86 23.94 9.06
CA HIS A 152 -5.11 24.80 9.98
C HIS A 152 -4.95 24.20 11.39
N LYS A 153 -4.86 22.85 11.51
CA LYS A 153 -4.75 22.12 12.77
C LYS A 153 -3.37 21.46 12.91
N ARG A 154 -2.37 22.22 13.40
CA ARG A 154 -1.00 21.75 13.57
C ARG A 154 -0.90 20.51 14.47
N TRP A 155 -1.64 20.48 15.59
CA TRP A 155 -1.61 19.33 16.50
C TRP A 155 -2.05 18.04 15.81
N TRP A 156 -3.11 18.10 14.97
CA TRP A 156 -3.60 16.95 14.21
C TRP A 156 -2.60 16.50 13.13
N ALA A 157 -2.01 17.47 12.41
CA ALA A 157 -0.98 17.20 11.41
C ALA A 157 0.24 16.50 12.02
N VAL A 158 0.72 16.97 13.20
CA VAL A 158 1.82 16.34 13.93
C VAL A 158 1.43 14.95 14.45
N THR A 159 0.21 14.77 14.96
CA THR A 159 -0.28 13.45 15.38
C THR A 159 -0.24 12.47 14.22
N PHE A 160 -0.74 12.86 13.03
CA PHE A 160 -0.64 12.00 11.86
C PHE A 160 0.81 11.70 11.47
N ALA A 161 1.69 12.70 11.47
CA ALA A 161 3.10 12.54 11.12
C ALA A 161 3.83 11.56 12.08
N VAL A 162 3.49 11.56 13.36
CA VAL A 162 4.00 10.58 14.32
C VAL A 162 3.44 9.19 14.04
N LEU A 163 2.12 9.08 13.81
CA LEU A 163 1.47 7.80 13.55
C LEU A 163 2.01 7.12 12.29
N ILE A 164 2.17 7.84 11.18
CA ILE A 164 2.72 7.25 9.95
C ILE A 164 4.19 6.84 10.12
N THR A 165 4.97 7.60 10.89
CA THR A 165 6.36 7.24 11.19
C THR A 165 6.42 5.96 12.02
N LEU A 166 5.54 5.79 13.01
CA LEU A 166 5.45 4.56 13.80
C LEU A 166 4.95 3.39 12.95
N THR A 167 3.92 3.60 12.12
CA THR A 167 3.32 2.54 11.31
C THR A 167 4.29 2.09 10.21
N PHE A 168 4.67 2.99 9.32
CA PHE A 168 5.48 2.64 8.14
C PHE A 168 6.97 2.53 8.47
N GLY A 169 7.51 3.48 9.24
CA GLY A 169 8.91 3.47 9.61
C GLY A 169 9.31 2.28 10.50
N PHE A 170 8.42 1.79 11.34
CA PHE A 170 8.75 0.74 12.31
C PHE A 170 7.86 -0.49 12.16
N ALA A 171 6.56 -0.42 12.38
CA ALA A 171 5.69 -1.59 12.44
C ALA A 171 5.66 -2.37 11.12
N PHE A 172 5.34 -1.70 10.00
CA PHE A 172 5.29 -2.34 8.69
C PHE A 172 6.66 -2.85 8.24
N ASN A 173 7.73 -2.13 8.53
CA ASN A 173 9.10 -2.59 8.24
C ASN A 173 9.47 -3.85 9.04
N SER A 174 8.96 -3.99 10.27
CA SER A 174 9.10 -5.22 11.04
C SER A 174 8.36 -6.39 10.39
N VAL A 175 7.13 -6.17 9.88
CA VAL A 175 6.37 -7.20 9.15
C VAL A 175 7.14 -7.65 7.90
N GLN A 176 7.65 -6.69 7.12
CA GLN A 176 8.40 -7.01 5.89
C GLN A 176 9.65 -7.84 6.20
N SER A 177 10.45 -7.42 7.17
CA SER A 177 11.70 -8.13 7.53
C SER A 177 11.44 -9.50 8.15
N ASN A 178 10.38 -9.64 8.96
CA ASN A 178 9.96 -10.91 9.54
C ASN A 178 9.61 -11.92 8.43
N THR A 179 8.77 -11.52 7.47
CA THR A 179 8.35 -12.37 6.37
C THR A 179 9.51 -12.80 5.47
N ILE A 180 10.47 -11.90 5.18
CA ILE A 180 11.68 -12.26 4.45
C ILE A 180 12.48 -13.32 5.22
N ALA A 181 12.65 -13.11 6.53
CA ALA A 181 13.44 -14.04 7.35
C ALA A 181 12.79 -15.42 7.45
N ASP A 182 11.45 -15.46 7.55
CA ASP A 182 10.69 -16.71 7.59
C ASP A 182 10.75 -17.46 6.25
N ALA A 183 10.59 -16.76 5.13
CA ALA A 183 10.69 -17.33 3.78
C ALA A 183 12.08 -17.93 3.52
N LEU A 184 13.17 -17.21 3.86
CA LEU A 184 14.53 -17.69 3.65
C LEU A 184 14.89 -18.85 4.60
N ARG A 185 14.36 -18.84 5.83
CA ARG A 185 14.49 -19.96 6.76
C ARG A 185 13.83 -21.22 6.22
N THR A 186 12.60 -21.10 5.71
CA THR A 186 11.82 -22.22 5.18
C THR A 186 12.43 -22.81 3.92
N SER A 187 12.86 -21.99 2.95
CA SER A 187 13.40 -22.49 1.67
C SER A 187 14.85 -22.91 1.72
N PHE A 188 15.69 -22.20 2.49
CA PHE A 188 17.13 -22.37 2.43
C PHE A 188 17.75 -22.76 3.77
N GLY A 189 16.96 -22.89 4.84
CA GLY A 189 17.45 -23.19 6.19
C GLY A 189 18.34 -22.06 6.78
N VAL A 190 18.29 -20.84 6.23
CA VAL A 190 19.10 -19.72 6.72
C VAL A 190 18.59 -19.27 8.09
N PRO A 191 19.42 -19.27 9.13
CA PRO A 191 19.02 -18.76 10.44
C PRO A 191 18.55 -17.29 10.36
N THR A 192 17.43 -16.97 11.01
CA THR A 192 16.80 -15.64 10.96
C THR A 192 17.75 -14.51 11.36
N VAL A 193 18.69 -14.78 12.29
CA VAL A 193 19.69 -13.80 12.74
C VAL A 193 20.61 -13.34 11.59
N TRP A 194 21.04 -14.23 10.70
CA TRP A 194 21.88 -13.85 9.55
C TRP A 194 21.09 -13.04 8.53
N THR A 195 19.84 -13.43 8.27
CA THR A 195 18.93 -12.65 7.44
C THR A 195 18.70 -11.25 8.04
N ALA A 196 18.50 -11.17 9.34
CA ALA A 196 18.31 -9.91 10.06
C ALA A 196 19.49 -8.95 9.89
N TRP A 197 20.73 -9.44 10.06
CA TRP A 197 21.94 -8.63 9.83
C TRP A 197 22.08 -8.21 8.37
N GLY A 198 21.84 -9.14 7.43
CA GLY A 198 21.89 -8.84 6.00
C GLY A 198 20.89 -7.73 5.60
N LEU A 199 19.65 -7.84 6.06
CA LEU A 199 18.61 -6.83 5.82
C LEU A 199 18.92 -5.49 6.47
N CYS A 200 19.40 -5.50 7.71
CA CYS A 200 19.79 -4.30 8.45
C CYS A 200 20.88 -3.51 7.68
N ILE A 201 21.95 -4.17 7.27
CA ILE A 201 23.06 -3.54 6.54
C ILE A 201 22.59 -3.06 5.17
N LEU A 202 21.87 -3.90 4.41
CA LEU A 202 21.38 -3.56 3.08
C LEU A 202 20.43 -2.37 3.13
N THR A 203 19.50 -2.35 4.07
CA THR A 203 18.60 -1.22 4.32
C THR A 203 19.39 0.05 4.55
N LEU A 204 20.34 0.01 5.47
CA LEU A 204 21.18 1.17 5.81
C LEU A 204 21.90 1.74 4.58
N VAL A 205 22.51 0.87 3.77
CA VAL A 205 23.24 1.27 2.55
C VAL A 205 22.31 1.94 1.53
N VAL A 206 21.09 1.40 1.35
CA VAL A 206 20.17 1.92 0.33
C VAL A 206 19.51 3.22 0.76
N ILE A 207 19.02 3.32 2.01
CA ILE A 207 18.30 4.51 2.49
C ILE A 207 19.21 5.75 2.62
N TRP A 208 20.54 5.56 2.74
CA TRP A 208 21.50 6.69 2.73
C TRP A 208 21.55 7.40 1.38
N GLY A 209 21.07 6.76 0.29
CA GLY A 209 21.03 7.35 -1.05
C GLY A 209 19.91 8.34 -1.31
N GLY A 210 18.93 8.47 -0.40
CA GLY A 210 17.79 9.38 -0.50
C GLY A 210 16.73 8.97 -1.54
N ILE A 211 15.67 9.78 -1.66
CA ILE A 211 14.46 9.48 -2.46
C ILE A 211 14.72 9.15 -3.93
N GLN A 212 15.69 9.78 -4.56
CA GLN A 212 16.00 9.53 -5.98
C GLN A 212 16.52 8.11 -6.24
N ARG A 213 17.36 7.58 -5.33
CA ARG A 213 17.84 6.20 -5.40
C ARG A 213 16.70 5.22 -5.12
N VAL A 214 15.89 5.51 -4.11
CA VAL A 214 14.71 4.71 -3.76
C VAL A 214 13.73 4.62 -4.94
N SER A 215 13.33 5.76 -5.51
CA SER A 215 12.40 5.80 -6.65
C SER A 215 12.92 5.07 -7.87
N ARG A 216 14.22 5.23 -8.21
CA ARG A 216 14.84 4.54 -9.35
C ARG A 216 14.93 3.03 -9.14
N PHE A 217 15.24 2.59 -7.92
CA PHE A 217 15.26 1.17 -7.59
C PHE A 217 13.87 0.55 -7.72
N SER A 218 12.86 1.20 -7.14
CA SER A 218 11.45 0.76 -7.22
C SER A 218 10.92 0.74 -8.65
N GLU A 219 11.26 1.75 -9.47
CA GLU A 219 10.85 1.85 -10.89
C GLU A 219 11.26 0.65 -11.73
N ILE A 220 12.40 0.02 -11.40
CA ILE A 220 12.93 -1.13 -12.14
C ILE A 220 12.46 -2.45 -11.51
N VAL A 221 12.63 -2.60 -10.21
CA VAL A 221 12.43 -3.89 -9.54
C VAL A 221 10.96 -4.28 -9.46
N VAL A 222 10.09 -3.33 -9.10
CA VAL A 222 8.68 -3.64 -8.84
C VAL A 222 7.94 -4.13 -10.09
N PRO A 223 8.01 -3.49 -11.27
CA PRO A 223 7.31 -3.99 -12.45
C PRO A 223 7.82 -5.36 -12.91
N VAL A 224 9.14 -5.58 -12.84
CA VAL A 224 9.75 -6.87 -13.25
C VAL A 224 9.23 -8.00 -12.36
N MET A 225 9.26 -7.82 -11.05
CA MET A 225 8.81 -8.84 -10.10
C MET A 225 7.29 -9.06 -10.17
N ALA A 226 6.50 -7.98 -10.32
CA ALA A 226 5.06 -8.08 -10.45
C ALA A 226 4.67 -8.89 -11.71
N VAL A 227 5.29 -8.60 -12.84
CA VAL A 227 5.04 -9.34 -14.09
C VAL A 227 5.45 -10.81 -13.95
N ALA A 228 6.64 -11.09 -13.39
CA ALA A 228 7.10 -12.46 -13.17
C ALA A 228 6.14 -13.25 -12.26
N TYR A 229 5.66 -12.62 -11.19
CA TYR A 229 4.73 -13.24 -10.24
C TYR A 229 3.36 -13.51 -10.88
N ILE A 230 2.80 -12.54 -11.62
CA ILE A 230 1.53 -12.72 -12.34
C ILE A 230 1.64 -13.82 -13.41
N LEU A 231 2.76 -13.88 -14.15
CA LEU A 231 2.98 -14.94 -15.12
C LEU A 231 3.02 -16.32 -14.47
N LEU A 232 3.69 -16.46 -13.33
CA LEU A 232 3.69 -17.71 -12.57
C LEU A 232 2.28 -18.09 -12.11
N ALA A 233 1.52 -17.12 -11.60
CA ALA A 233 0.13 -17.36 -11.21
C ALA A 233 -0.73 -17.82 -12.38
N LEU A 234 -0.58 -17.22 -13.55
CA LEU A 234 -1.30 -17.62 -14.77
C LEU A 234 -0.94 -19.04 -15.18
N VAL A 235 0.33 -19.44 -15.08
CA VAL A 235 0.78 -20.80 -15.37
C VAL A 235 0.07 -21.80 -14.42
N ILE A 236 0.07 -21.52 -13.10
CA ILE A 236 -0.58 -22.41 -12.11
C ILE A 236 -2.10 -22.48 -12.35
N ILE A 237 -2.76 -21.34 -12.63
CA ILE A 237 -4.20 -21.31 -12.95
C ILE A 237 -4.49 -22.12 -14.22
N CYS A 238 -3.68 -21.97 -15.27
CA CYS A 238 -3.84 -22.73 -16.51
C CYS A 238 -3.64 -24.24 -16.30
N MET A 239 -2.67 -24.65 -15.49
CA MET A 239 -2.43 -26.05 -15.15
C MET A 239 -3.60 -26.65 -14.34
N ASN A 240 -4.27 -25.83 -13.53
CA ASN A 240 -5.38 -26.22 -12.66
C ASN A 240 -6.73 -25.63 -13.13
N ILE A 241 -6.89 -25.37 -14.43
CA ILE A 241 -8.04 -24.64 -14.98
C ILE A 241 -9.39 -25.30 -14.67
N THR A 242 -9.41 -26.62 -14.51
CA THR A 242 -10.61 -27.37 -14.14
C THR A 242 -11.13 -27.03 -12.75
N ARG A 243 -10.27 -26.59 -11.83
CA ARG A 243 -10.64 -26.15 -10.48
C ARG A 243 -11.12 -24.69 -10.43
N PHE A 244 -10.84 -23.89 -11.45
CA PHE A 244 -11.15 -22.46 -11.44
C PHE A 244 -12.64 -22.16 -11.16
N PRO A 245 -13.64 -22.82 -11.78
CA PRO A 245 -15.05 -22.57 -11.46
C PRO A 245 -15.41 -22.94 -10.01
N GLU A 246 -14.81 -24.01 -9.49
CA GLU A 246 -15.00 -24.44 -8.10
C GLU A 246 -14.43 -23.40 -7.13
N VAL A 247 -13.22 -22.93 -7.36
CA VAL A 247 -12.57 -21.88 -6.55
C VAL A 247 -13.40 -20.59 -6.55
N MET A 248 -13.90 -20.16 -7.70
CA MET A 248 -14.78 -18.98 -7.78
C MET A 248 -16.09 -19.19 -6.98
N SER A 249 -16.69 -20.38 -7.09
CA SER A 249 -17.87 -20.74 -6.30
C SER A 249 -17.57 -20.74 -4.80
N MET A 250 -16.43 -21.30 -4.40
CA MET A 250 -15.96 -21.38 -3.02
C MET A 250 -15.77 -19.97 -2.42
N ILE A 251 -15.10 -19.07 -3.14
CA ILE A 251 -14.91 -17.67 -2.71
C ILE A 251 -16.26 -17.00 -2.43
N VAL A 252 -17.20 -17.11 -3.37
CA VAL A 252 -18.51 -16.45 -3.23
C VAL A 252 -19.36 -17.10 -2.15
N LYS A 253 -19.46 -18.42 -2.12
CA LYS A 253 -20.27 -19.14 -1.12
C LYS A 253 -19.78 -18.90 0.31
N ASN A 254 -18.47 -19.00 0.53
CA ASN A 254 -17.89 -18.77 1.86
C ASN A 254 -18.00 -17.30 2.30
N ALA A 255 -17.92 -16.34 1.38
CA ALA A 255 -18.10 -14.92 1.69
C ALA A 255 -19.48 -14.58 2.28
N PHE A 256 -20.52 -15.38 1.94
CA PHE A 256 -21.90 -15.20 2.39
C PHE A 256 -22.38 -16.33 3.31
N GLY A 257 -21.49 -17.20 3.79
CA GLY A 257 -21.80 -18.26 4.74
C GLY A 257 -22.68 -19.38 4.20
N PHE A 258 -22.71 -19.58 2.87
CA PHE A 258 -23.46 -20.69 2.26
C PHE A 258 -22.74 -22.03 2.37
N ASP A 259 -21.50 -22.05 2.85
CA ASP A 259 -20.67 -23.24 3.04
C ASP A 259 -19.95 -23.14 4.41
N GLU A 260 -20.63 -23.60 5.47
CA GLU A 260 -20.08 -23.60 6.85
C GLU A 260 -18.90 -24.58 7.03
N ALA A 261 -18.74 -25.53 6.09
CA ALA A 261 -17.71 -26.57 6.15
C ALA A 261 -16.28 -26.05 5.86
N LEU A 262 -16.13 -24.84 5.34
CA LEU A 262 -14.85 -24.28 4.90
C LEU A 262 -14.18 -23.30 5.92
N GLY A 263 -14.47 -23.48 7.20
CA GLY A 263 -13.60 -22.96 8.29
C GLY A 263 -13.68 -21.47 8.62
N GLY A 264 -14.57 -20.68 8.03
CA GLY A 264 -14.71 -19.26 8.37
C GLY A 264 -16.16 -18.82 8.52
N THR A 265 -16.47 -18.06 9.58
CA THR A 265 -17.75 -17.35 9.67
C THR A 265 -17.76 -16.17 8.70
N ILE A 266 -18.95 -15.72 8.25
CA ILE A 266 -19.10 -14.50 7.42
C ILE A 266 -18.34 -13.31 8.03
N GLY A 267 -18.42 -13.15 9.36
CA GLY A 267 -17.72 -12.11 10.08
C GLY A 267 -16.21 -12.22 9.98
N ALA A 268 -15.64 -13.41 10.14
CA ALA A 268 -14.20 -13.64 10.02
C ALA A 268 -13.71 -13.38 8.59
N ALA A 269 -14.43 -13.89 7.58
CA ALA A 269 -14.10 -13.64 6.17
C ALA A 269 -14.11 -12.14 5.85
N MET A 270 -15.13 -11.41 6.28
CA MET A 270 -15.27 -9.97 6.06
C MET A 270 -14.16 -9.19 6.77
N ILE A 271 -13.94 -9.43 8.06
CA ILE A 271 -12.93 -8.72 8.86
C ILE A 271 -11.53 -8.98 8.28
N MET A 272 -11.16 -10.23 8.05
CA MET A 272 -9.85 -10.58 7.53
C MET A 272 -9.64 -10.07 6.12
N GLY A 273 -10.64 -10.19 5.24
CA GLY A 273 -10.57 -9.66 3.88
C GLY A 273 -10.36 -8.15 3.84
N ILE A 274 -11.12 -7.38 4.62
CA ILE A 274 -10.99 -5.92 4.66
C ILE A 274 -9.67 -5.50 5.30
N LYS A 275 -9.30 -6.11 6.43
CA LYS A 275 -8.07 -5.80 7.18
C LYS A 275 -6.80 -6.08 6.36
N ARG A 276 -6.69 -7.28 5.78
CA ARG A 276 -5.53 -7.65 4.95
C ARG A 276 -5.56 -6.97 3.58
N GLY A 277 -6.75 -6.72 3.04
CA GLY A 277 -6.93 -5.89 1.85
C GLY A 277 -6.40 -4.47 2.04
N LEU A 278 -6.76 -3.82 3.16
CA LEU A 278 -6.25 -2.49 3.50
C LEU A 278 -4.74 -2.48 3.67
N PHE A 279 -4.20 -3.40 4.48
CA PHE A 279 -2.75 -3.54 4.69
C PHE A 279 -1.97 -3.66 3.36
N SER A 280 -2.57 -4.29 2.33
CA SER A 280 -1.96 -4.44 1.03
C SER A 280 -2.12 -3.18 0.17
N ASN A 281 -3.35 -2.66 0.01
CA ASN A 281 -3.62 -1.60 -0.98
C ASN A 281 -3.52 -0.17 -0.44
N GLU A 282 -3.40 0.02 0.86
CA GLU A 282 -3.23 1.30 1.55
C GLU A 282 -4.31 2.36 1.25
N ALA A 283 -5.50 1.96 0.77
CA ALA A 283 -6.53 2.90 0.33
C ALA A 283 -7.25 3.58 1.51
N GLY A 284 -7.00 4.88 1.69
CA GLY A 284 -7.55 5.65 2.81
C GLY A 284 -6.67 5.67 4.07
N GLU A 285 -5.53 4.99 4.06
CA GLU A 285 -4.56 5.03 5.18
C GLU A 285 -3.82 6.36 5.30
N GLY A 286 -3.66 7.06 4.18
CA GLY A 286 -2.87 8.29 4.14
C GLY A 286 -1.37 8.09 3.89
N SER A 287 -0.93 6.88 3.60
CA SER A 287 0.47 6.54 3.30
C SER A 287 0.85 6.94 1.88
N THR A 288 0.14 6.38 0.90
CA THR A 288 0.32 6.63 -0.54
C THR A 288 0.35 8.10 -0.94
N PRO A 289 -0.44 9.01 -0.32
CA PRO A 289 -0.35 10.44 -0.56
C PRO A 289 1.06 11.04 -0.47
N ASN A 290 1.94 10.47 0.35
CA ASN A 290 3.34 10.92 0.47
C ASN A 290 4.13 10.64 -0.83
N ALA A 291 3.90 9.51 -1.47
CA ALA A 291 4.47 9.21 -2.79
C ALA A 291 3.79 10.05 -3.88
N ALA A 292 2.46 10.15 -3.88
CA ALA A 292 1.70 10.90 -4.87
C ALA A 292 2.13 12.38 -4.93
N ALA A 293 2.43 13.00 -3.80
CA ALA A 293 2.84 14.40 -3.71
C ALA A 293 4.17 14.69 -4.42
N THR A 294 5.07 13.70 -4.53
CA THR A 294 6.40 13.88 -5.14
C THR A 294 6.35 14.18 -6.64
N ALA A 295 5.28 13.77 -7.31
CA ALA A 295 5.16 13.87 -8.75
C ALA A 295 4.99 15.32 -9.24
N SER A 296 5.65 15.61 -10.37
CA SER A 296 5.42 16.84 -11.13
C SER A 296 4.30 16.58 -12.15
N VAL A 297 3.15 17.21 -11.94
CA VAL A 297 1.96 17.09 -12.82
C VAL A 297 1.32 18.45 -13.03
N THR A 298 0.57 18.59 -14.12
CA THR A 298 -0.14 19.84 -14.47
C THR A 298 -1.47 20.01 -13.73
N HIS A 299 -2.02 18.91 -13.17
CA HIS A 299 -3.29 18.95 -12.43
C HIS A 299 -3.31 17.89 -11.31
N PRO A 300 -3.74 18.23 -10.06
CA PRO A 300 -3.74 17.29 -8.92
C PRO A 300 -4.47 15.98 -9.18
N VAL A 301 -5.57 16.01 -9.92
CA VAL A 301 -6.40 14.84 -10.26
C VAL A 301 -5.63 13.78 -11.04
N LYS A 302 -4.59 14.16 -11.82
CA LYS A 302 -3.78 13.17 -12.56
C LYS A 302 -3.16 12.13 -11.62
N GLN A 303 -2.58 12.58 -10.51
CA GLN A 303 -2.03 11.66 -9.52
C GLN A 303 -3.12 10.91 -8.73
N GLY A 304 -4.21 11.56 -8.40
CA GLY A 304 -5.36 10.88 -7.80
C GLY A 304 -5.82 9.68 -8.64
N LEU A 305 -5.94 9.85 -9.96
CA LEU A 305 -6.33 8.77 -10.88
C LEU A 305 -5.26 7.67 -10.98
N ILE A 306 -4.00 8.03 -11.05
CA ILE A 306 -2.88 7.08 -11.12
C ILE A 306 -2.82 6.23 -9.83
N GLN A 307 -3.00 6.84 -8.66
CA GLN A 307 -2.97 6.12 -7.40
C GLN A 307 -4.20 5.22 -7.18
N THR A 308 -5.34 5.60 -7.75
CA THR A 308 -6.53 4.73 -7.83
C THR A 308 -6.23 3.45 -8.61
N LEU A 309 -5.53 3.56 -9.76
CA LEU A 309 -5.10 2.41 -10.54
C LEU A 309 -4.12 1.53 -9.74
N GLY A 310 -3.30 2.14 -8.87
CA GLY A 310 -2.40 1.42 -7.96
C GLY A 310 -3.14 0.45 -7.02
N VAL A 311 -4.28 0.85 -6.46
CA VAL A 311 -5.14 -0.03 -5.64
C VAL A 311 -5.59 -1.27 -6.44
N TYR A 312 -5.99 -1.08 -7.68
CA TYR A 312 -6.41 -2.18 -8.55
C TYR A 312 -5.24 -3.11 -8.92
N THR A 313 -4.09 -2.52 -9.26
CA THR A 313 -2.89 -3.30 -9.57
C THR A 313 -2.45 -4.16 -8.39
N ASP A 314 -2.47 -3.60 -7.20
CA ASP A 314 -2.12 -4.32 -5.98
C ASP A 314 -3.09 -5.47 -5.68
N THR A 315 -4.36 -5.15 -5.49
CA THR A 315 -5.31 -6.12 -4.94
C THR A 315 -5.98 -6.97 -6.02
N LEU A 316 -6.49 -6.35 -7.11
CA LEU A 316 -7.21 -7.12 -8.13
C LEU A 316 -6.28 -7.94 -9.04
N LEU A 317 -4.99 -7.58 -9.15
CA LEU A 317 -4.03 -8.37 -9.90
C LEU A 317 -3.15 -9.21 -8.98
N ILE A 318 -2.34 -8.61 -8.11
CA ILE A 318 -1.30 -9.33 -7.37
C ILE A 318 -1.89 -10.16 -6.22
N CYS A 319 -2.74 -9.58 -5.35
CA CYS A 319 -3.38 -10.37 -4.29
C CYS A 319 -4.28 -11.47 -4.85
N THR A 320 -5.01 -11.19 -5.94
CA THR A 320 -5.83 -12.20 -6.62
C THR A 320 -4.98 -13.32 -7.19
N SER A 321 -3.80 -13.02 -7.74
CA SER A 321 -2.85 -14.04 -8.19
C SER A 321 -2.45 -14.99 -7.06
N THR A 322 -2.09 -14.46 -5.90
CA THR A 322 -1.77 -15.26 -4.71
C THR A 322 -2.96 -16.10 -4.25
N ALA A 323 -4.15 -15.49 -4.21
CA ALA A 323 -5.37 -16.18 -3.80
C ALA A 323 -5.67 -17.41 -4.70
N PHE A 324 -5.58 -17.23 -6.01
CA PHE A 324 -5.78 -18.34 -6.95
C PHE A 324 -4.68 -19.39 -6.88
N ILE A 325 -3.42 -19.01 -6.69
CA ILE A 325 -2.34 -19.96 -6.43
C ILE A 325 -2.70 -20.86 -5.24
N ILE A 326 -3.07 -20.26 -4.11
CA ILE A 326 -3.38 -20.98 -2.88
C ILE A 326 -4.63 -21.85 -3.03
N LEU A 327 -5.72 -21.30 -3.54
CA LEU A 327 -6.99 -22.01 -3.62
C LEU A 327 -6.99 -23.10 -4.70
N CYS A 328 -6.32 -22.88 -5.84
CA CYS A 328 -6.20 -23.91 -6.89
C CYS A 328 -5.28 -25.06 -6.49
N SER A 329 -4.30 -24.83 -5.60
CA SER A 329 -3.43 -25.90 -5.09
C SER A 329 -4.16 -26.90 -4.20
N GLY A 330 -5.20 -26.45 -3.48
CA GLY A 330 -6.01 -27.26 -2.57
C GLY A 330 -5.39 -27.52 -1.20
N ILE A 331 -4.27 -26.86 -0.85
CA ILE A 331 -3.56 -27.11 0.43
C ILE A 331 -3.86 -26.06 1.50
N PHE A 332 -4.84 -25.18 1.31
CA PHE A 332 -5.15 -24.08 2.24
C PHE A 332 -5.69 -24.55 3.60
N GLU A 333 -6.05 -25.84 3.75
CA GLU A 333 -6.52 -26.47 4.98
C GLU A 333 -5.39 -27.20 5.75
N ASP A 334 -4.15 -27.23 5.24
CA ASP A 334 -3.05 -28.01 5.81
C ASP A 334 -2.43 -27.39 7.08
N GLY A 335 -3.03 -26.33 7.62
CA GLY A 335 -2.60 -25.67 8.87
C GLY A 335 -1.38 -24.76 8.72
N HIS A 336 -0.92 -24.50 7.50
CA HIS A 336 0.11 -23.50 7.22
C HIS A 336 -0.52 -22.09 7.15
N ASP A 337 0.28 -21.05 7.50
CA ASP A 337 -0.11 -19.64 7.43
C ASP A 337 1.00 -18.78 6.82
N GLY A 338 0.66 -17.54 6.52
CA GLY A 338 1.60 -16.53 6.04
C GLY A 338 2.34 -16.94 4.78
N ILE A 339 3.61 -16.60 4.71
CA ILE A 339 4.44 -16.85 3.51
C ILE A 339 4.66 -18.34 3.26
N VAL A 340 4.67 -19.14 4.30
CA VAL A 340 4.89 -20.59 4.22
C VAL A 340 3.76 -21.27 3.44
N LEU A 341 2.49 -20.86 3.68
CA LEU A 341 1.35 -21.34 2.90
C LEU A 341 1.51 -21.01 1.41
N THR A 342 1.94 -19.81 1.07
CA THR A 342 2.17 -19.41 -0.33
C THR A 342 3.27 -20.23 -0.99
N GLN A 343 4.37 -20.51 -0.27
CA GLN A 343 5.47 -21.33 -0.76
C GLN A 343 5.00 -22.74 -1.10
N HIS A 344 4.33 -23.42 -0.17
CA HIS A 344 3.80 -24.76 -0.37
C HIS A 344 2.72 -24.80 -1.46
N ALA A 345 1.87 -23.77 -1.55
CA ALA A 345 0.83 -23.69 -2.56
C ALA A 345 1.38 -23.65 -3.99
N ILE A 346 2.50 -22.95 -4.22
CA ILE A 346 3.14 -22.93 -5.54
C ILE A 346 3.76 -24.28 -5.87
N ASP A 347 4.46 -24.93 -4.92
CA ASP A 347 5.04 -26.25 -5.13
C ASP A 347 3.96 -27.28 -5.47
N ALA A 348 2.86 -27.30 -4.70
CA ALA A 348 1.71 -28.17 -4.95
C ALA A 348 0.99 -27.85 -6.28
N GLY A 349 0.81 -26.57 -6.58
CA GLY A 349 0.13 -26.11 -7.81
C GLY A 349 0.88 -26.43 -9.10
N LEU A 350 2.22 -26.51 -9.04
CA LEU A 350 3.07 -26.91 -10.15
C LEU A 350 3.21 -28.44 -10.27
N GLY A 351 2.81 -29.20 -9.26
CA GLY A 351 2.93 -30.66 -9.23
C GLY A 351 4.40 -31.15 -9.29
N THR A 352 5.34 -30.34 -8.80
CA THR A 352 6.77 -30.67 -8.84
C THR A 352 7.26 -31.08 -7.47
N GLU A 353 8.03 -32.16 -7.40
CA GLU A 353 8.79 -32.55 -6.18
C GLU A 353 10.02 -31.66 -5.94
N ILE A 354 10.34 -30.79 -6.91
CA ILE A 354 11.43 -29.82 -6.82
C ILE A 354 10.89 -28.57 -6.11
N ALA A 355 11.55 -28.14 -5.03
CA ALA A 355 11.24 -26.91 -4.27
C ALA A 355 11.45 -25.60 -5.11
N PHE A 356 10.90 -25.59 -6.33
CA PHE A 356 10.99 -24.43 -7.23
C PHE A 356 10.11 -23.28 -6.73
N GLY A 357 8.87 -23.61 -6.29
CA GLY A 357 7.91 -22.62 -5.83
C GLY A 357 8.39 -21.92 -4.58
N SER A 358 8.84 -22.67 -3.58
CA SER A 358 9.39 -22.09 -2.34
C SER A 358 10.63 -21.23 -2.61
N THR A 359 11.52 -21.66 -3.51
CA THR A 359 12.68 -20.85 -3.94
C THR A 359 12.24 -19.57 -4.64
N PHE A 360 11.33 -19.66 -5.61
CA PHE A 360 10.82 -18.50 -6.34
C PHE A 360 10.14 -17.50 -5.40
N VAL A 361 9.26 -17.98 -4.49
CA VAL A 361 8.58 -17.11 -3.52
C VAL A 361 9.58 -16.42 -2.60
N SER A 362 10.62 -17.12 -2.15
CA SER A 362 11.64 -16.53 -1.28
C SER A 362 12.40 -15.38 -1.99
N ILE A 363 12.70 -15.56 -3.28
CA ILE A 363 13.31 -14.50 -4.10
C ILE A 363 12.31 -13.36 -4.33
N ALA A 364 11.09 -13.68 -4.69
CA ALA A 364 10.04 -12.69 -4.94
C ALA A 364 9.73 -11.85 -3.70
N ILE A 365 9.49 -12.50 -2.55
CA ILE A 365 9.21 -11.78 -1.31
C ILE A 365 10.40 -10.97 -0.82
N PHE A 366 11.62 -11.43 -1.03
CA PHE A 366 12.81 -10.63 -0.72
C PHE A 366 12.77 -9.30 -1.48
N PHE A 367 12.55 -9.31 -2.78
CA PHE A 367 12.51 -8.08 -3.56
C PHE A 367 11.27 -7.23 -3.25
N PHE A 368 10.09 -7.80 -3.17
CA PHE A 368 8.87 -7.08 -2.85
C PHE A 368 8.93 -6.44 -1.46
N ALA A 369 9.19 -7.24 -0.43
CA ALA A 369 9.22 -6.73 0.94
C ALA A 369 10.41 -5.79 1.17
N PHE A 370 11.55 -6.00 0.52
CA PHE A 370 12.68 -5.09 0.62
C PHE A 370 12.39 -3.73 -0.05
N THR A 371 11.72 -3.72 -1.23
CA THR A 371 11.26 -2.45 -1.82
C THR A 371 10.26 -1.72 -0.93
N SER A 372 9.38 -2.47 -0.23
CA SER A 372 8.45 -1.89 0.74
C SER A 372 9.20 -1.27 1.94
N ILE A 373 10.22 -1.94 2.50
CA ILE A 373 11.04 -1.36 3.58
C ILE A 373 11.60 0.01 3.17
N ILE A 374 12.09 0.12 1.95
CA ILE A 374 12.72 1.34 1.45
C ILE A 374 11.66 2.44 1.20
N ALA A 375 10.50 2.10 0.63
CA ALA A 375 9.41 3.03 0.39
C ALA A 375 8.77 3.51 1.71
N ASN A 376 8.57 2.61 2.65
CA ASN A 376 8.05 2.90 3.99
C ASN A 376 8.98 3.83 4.78
N TYR A 377 10.30 3.63 4.66
CA TYR A 377 11.28 4.56 5.21
C TYR A 377 11.05 5.97 4.68
N TYR A 378 10.83 6.14 3.37
CA TYR A 378 10.60 7.46 2.78
C TYR A 378 9.33 8.14 3.33
N TYR A 379 8.26 7.40 3.57
CA TYR A 379 7.04 7.95 4.17
C TYR A 379 7.33 8.53 5.57
N GLY A 380 8.07 7.82 6.39
CA GLY A 380 8.51 8.32 7.68
C GLY A 380 9.46 9.52 7.58
N GLU A 381 10.45 9.49 6.67
CA GLU A 381 11.37 10.61 6.44
C GLU A 381 10.62 11.90 6.11
N THR A 382 9.64 11.83 5.18
CA THR A 382 8.82 12.99 4.78
C THR A 382 8.07 13.59 5.97
N ASN A 383 7.55 12.76 6.86
CA ASN A 383 6.77 13.21 8.01
C ASN A 383 7.65 13.66 9.18
N ILE A 384 8.85 13.12 9.35
CA ILE A 384 9.84 13.65 10.30
C ILE A 384 10.31 15.03 9.86
N ARG A 385 10.61 15.24 8.56
CA ARG A 385 10.95 16.57 8.02
C ARG A 385 9.80 17.56 8.18
N PHE A 386 8.55 17.12 8.09
CA PHE A 386 7.38 17.96 8.37
C PHE A 386 7.37 18.45 9.82
N ILE A 387 7.72 17.61 10.80
CA ILE A 387 7.76 17.98 12.22
C ILE A 387 8.93 18.92 12.50
N HIS A 388 10.12 18.50 12.06
CA HIS A 388 11.38 19.23 12.24
C HIS A 388 12.39 18.82 11.16
N ASP A 389 12.73 19.77 10.30
CA ASP A 389 13.68 19.54 9.21
C ASP A 389 15.13 19.64 9.74
N SER A 390 15.69 18.47 10.03
CA SER A 390 17.05 18.33 10.58
C SER A 390 17.70 17.05 10.06
N ASP A 391 18.86 17.19 9.41
CA ASP A 391 19.62 16.05 8.91
C ASP A 391 20.11 15.12 10.04
N THR A 392 20.39 15.66 11.23
CA THR A 392 20.75 14.86 12.41
C THR A 392 19.58 13.93 12.80
N LEU A 393 18.35 14.47 12.85
CA LEU A 393 17.16 13.69 13.18
C LEU A 393 16.89 12.60 12.13
N ILE A 394 17.07 12.93 10.85
CA ILE A 394 16.94 11.96 9.76
C ILE A 394 18.01 10.86 9.86
N ASN A 395 19.25 11.18 10.22
CA ASN A 395 20.28 10.17 10.40
C ASN A 395 19.99 9.24 11.60
N ILE A 396 19.46 9.79 12.70
CA ILE A 396 18.97 8.97 13.83
C ILE A 396 17.83 8.05 13.37
N TYR A 397 16.87 8.58 12.62
CA TYR A 397 15.76 7.80 12.09
C TYR A 397 16.23 6.66 11.16
N ARG A 398 17.24 6.89 10.30
CA ARG A 398 17.86 5.84 9.46
C ARG A 398 18.40 4.69 10.29
N LEU A 399 19.12 5.01 11.35
CA LEU A 399 19.66 3.99 12.27
C LEU A 399 18.55 3.23 12.99
N LEU A 400 17.51 3.94 13.46
CA LEU A 400 16.36 3.33 14.12
C LEU A 400 15.58 2.38 13.18
N VAL A 401 15.32 2.80 11.94
CA VAL A 401 14.66 1.93 10.94
C VAL A 401 15.49 0.67 10.70
N SER A 402 16.80 0.80 10.51
CA SER A 402 17.66 -0.36 10.30
C SER A 402 17.69 -1.31 11.51
N ALA A 403 17.68 -0.76 12.72
CA ALA A 403 17.60 -1.54 13.96
C ALA A 403 16.24 -2.26 14.08
N ILE A 404 15.16 -1.60 13.69
CA ILE A 404 13.82 -2.19 13.70
C ILE A 404 13.67 -3.29 12.64
N VAL A 405 14.28 -3.13 11.46
CA VAL A 405 14.35 -4.20 10.44
C VAL A 405 15.05 -5.43 11.00
N TYR A 406 16.14 -5.26 11.76
CA TYR A 406 16.79 -6.36 12.48
C TYR A 406 15.87 -6.99 13.51
N ALA A 407 15.28 -6.19 14.39
CA ALA A 407 14.42 -6.66 15.47
C ALA A 407 13.18 -7.39 14.94
N GLY A 408 12.53 -6.85 13.90
CA GLY A 408 11.36 -7.45 13.26
C GLY A 408 11.64 -8.84 12.69
N ALA A 409 12.82 -9.06 12.11
CA ALA A 409 13.21 -10.36 11.55
C ALA A 409 13.35 -11.47 12.60
N VAL A 410 13.54 -11.13 13.90
CA VAL A 410 13.78 -12.11 14.97
C VAL A 410 12.64 -12.22 15.99
N VAL A 411 11.66 -11.31 15.96
CA VAL A 411 10.50 -11.30 16.88
C VAL A 411 9.39 -12.21 16.35
N SER A 412 8.45 -12.61 17.22
CA SER A 412 7.31 -13.45 16.84
C SER A 412 6.39 -12.76 15.84
N LEU A 413 5.83 -13.54 14.90
CA LEU A 413 4.94 -13.07 13.85
C LEU A 413 3.69 -12.37 14.43
N ASP A 414 3.07 -12.96 15.46
CA ASP A 414 1.83 -12.43 16.07
C ASP A 414 2.04 -11.07 16.70
N LEU A 415 3.16 -10.86 17.38
CA LEU A 415 3.47 -9.56 17.99
C LEU A 415 3.68 -8.48 16.93
N VAL A 416 4.40 -8.81 15.86
CA VAL A 416 4.70 -7.89 14.76
C VAL A 416 3.40 -7.48 14.03
N TRP A 417 2.54 -8.42 13.70
CA TRP A 417 1.25 -8.15 13.06
C TRP A 417 0.29 -7.39 13.98
N GLY A 418 0.21 -7.78 15.26
CA GLY A 418 -0.66 -7.08 16.21
C GLY A 418 -0.29 -5.61 16.40
N PHE A 419 1.02 -5.30 16.46
CA PHE A 419 1.49 -3.93 16.54
C PHE A 419 1.24 -3.14 15.25
N ALA A 420 1.45 -3.77 14.09
CA ALA A 420 1.17 -3.18 12.78
C ALA A 420 -0.33 -2.84 12.63
N ASP A 421 -1.21 -3.75 13.02
CA ASP A 421 -2.66 -3.56 12.94
C ASP A 421 -3.13 -2.37 13.80
N ILE A 422 -2.63 -2.22 15.05
CA ILE A 422 -2.99 -1.11 15.94
C ILE A 422 -2.54 0.23 15.36
N THR A 423 -1.29 0.34 14.95
CA THR A 423 -0.73 1.60 14.44
C THR A 423 -1.36 1.99 13.11
N MET A 424 -1.63 1.02 12.23
CA MET A 424 -2.38 1.18 10.99
C MET A 424 -3.79 1.73 11.25
N ALA A 425 -4.51 1.15 12.21
CA ALA A 425 -5.88 1.60 12.52
C ALA A 425 -5.92 3.05 13.03
N LEU A 426 -5.02 3.41 13.95
CA LEU A 426 -4.95 4.78 14.46
C LEU A 426 -4.61 5.79 13.37
N MET A 427 -3.66 5.46 12.51
CA MET A 427 -3.25 6.29 11.39
C MET A 427 -4.38 6.47 10.38
N THR A 428 -5.02 5.36 9.99
CA THR A 428 -6.15 5.34 9.05
C THR A 428 -7.32 6.18 9.55
N LEU A 429 -7.73 6.02 10.81
CA LEU A 429 -8.81 6.81 11.41
C LEU A 429 -8.48 8.30 11.44
N CYS A 430 -7.23 8.64 11.76
CA CYS A 430 -6.74 10.01 11.75
C CYS A 430 -6.83 10.63 10.34
N ASN A 431 -6.43 9.88 9.30
CA ASN A 431 -6.50 10.31 7.91
C ASN A 431 -7.93 10.41 7.39
N LEU A 432 -8.76 9.37 7.60
CA LEU A 432 -10.14 9.34 7.13
C LEU A 432 -10.93 10.53 7.67
N ALA A 433 -10.77 10.88 8.94
CA ALA A 433 -11.41 12.05 9.52
C ALA A 433 -11.03 13.34 8.78
N ALA A 434 -9.76 13.49 8.39
CA ALA A 434 -9.29 14.65 7.63
C ALA A 434 -9.86 14.68 6.20
N ILE A 435 -9.84 13.56 5.49
CA ILE A 435 -10.32 13.54 4.10
C ILE A 435 -11.85 13.59 4.00
N PHE A 436 -12.61 13.22 5.03
CA PHE A 436 -14.06 13.49 5.08
C PHE A 436 -14.35 14.99 5.02
N ILE A 437 -13.54 15.81 5.69
CA ILE A 437 -13.73 17.28 5.73
C ILE A 437 -13.19 17.92 4.43
N LEU A 438 -12.00 17.50 3.98
CA LEU A 438 -11.30 18.10 2.84
C LEU A 438 -11.73 17.55 1.48
N GLY A 439 -12.45 16.44 1.43
CA GLY A 439 -12.86 15.74 0.21
C GLY A 439 -13.65 16.60 -0.77
N LYS A 440 -14.31 17.66 -0.27
CA LYS A 440 -14.99 18.67 -1.11
C LYS A 440 -14.05 19.27 -2.17
N TYR A 441 -12.78 19.52 -1.83
CA TYR A 441 -11.79 20.08 -2.74
C TYR A 441 -11.42 19.08 -3.86
N ALA A 442 -11.28 17.80 -3.53
CA ALA A 442 -11.05 16.77 -4.54
C ALA A 442 -12.22 16.66 -5.53
N VAL A 443 -13.47 16.84 -5.05
CA VAL A 443 -14.67 16.84 -5.92
C VAL A 443 -14.70 18.08 -6.82
N ILE A 444 -14.32 19.26 -6.32
CA ILE A 444 -14.23 20.49 -7.13
C ILE A 444 -13.17 20.31 -8.23
N LEU A 445 -11.98 19.84 -7.86
CA LEU A 445 -10.88 19.56 -8.78
C LEU A 445 -11.28 18.52 -9.85
N LEU A 446 -12.02 17.48 -9.47
CA LEU A 446 -12.51 16.48 -10.40
C LEU A 446 -13.48 17.07 -11.43
N ARG A 447 -14.33 18.01 -11.00
CA ARG A 447 -15.25 18.70 -11.92
C ARG A 447 -14.48 19.59 -12.90
N ASP A 448 -13.49 20.34 -12.41
CA ASP A 448 -12.61 21.16 -13.24
C ASP A 448 -11.85 20.31 -14.25
N TYR A 449 -11.17 19.26 -13.80
CA TYR A 449 -10.45 18.30 -14.64
C TYR A 449 -11.33 17.75 -15.77
N ARG A 450 -12.53 17.29 -15.44
CA ARG A 450 -13.46 16.73 -16.42
C ARG A 450 -14.01 17.77 -17.39
N SER A 451 -14.20 19.02 -16.97
CA SER A 451 -14.65 20.10 -17.85
C SER A 451 -13.59 20.41 -18.92
N GLN A 452 -12.32 20.49 -18.53
CA GLN A 452 -11.20 20.71 -19.44
C GLN A 452 -11.00 19.53 -20.40
N LEU A 453 -11.09 18.30 -19.88
CA LEU A 453 -10.98 17.08 -20.70
C LEU A 453 -12.07 16.98 -21.76
N ARG A 454 -13.34 17.34 -21.41
CA ARG A 454 -14.46 17.39 -22.36
C ARG A 454 -14.29 18.47 -23.43
N ALA A 455 -13.58 19.54 -23.11
CA ALA A 455 -13.22 20.59 -24.05
C ALA A 455 -12.02 20.21 -24.95
N GLY A 456 -11.53 18.96 -24.87
CA GLY A 456 -10.39 18.47 -25.66
C GLY A 456 -9.03 19.01 -25.22
N LYS A 457 -8.96 19.62 -24.02
CA LYS A 457 -7.72 20.22 -23.48
C LYS A 457 -7.00 19.22 -22.58
N ASP A 458 -5.68 19.34 -22.48
CA ASP A 458 -4.94 18.69 -21.40
C ASP A 458 -5.17 19.49 -20.10
N PRO A 459 -5.74 18.89 -19.04
CA PRO A 459 -6.13 19.63 -17.85
C PRO A 459 -4.94 20.26 -17.11
N ILE A 460 -5.07 21.55 -16.80
CA ILE A 460 -4.12 22.35 -16.04
C ILE A 460 -4.86 22.97 -14.86
N TYR A 461 -4.37 22.78 -13.66
CA TYR A 461 -4.92 23.41 -12.47
C TYR A 461 -4.29 24.79 -12.24
N ARG A 462 -5.12 25.75 -11.86
CA ARG A 462 -4.72 27.08 -11.41
C ARG A 462 -5.29 27.34 -10.03
N SER A 463 -4.50 27.99 -9.15
CA SER A 463 -4.93 28.33 -7.78
C SER A 463 -6.23 29.13 -7.72
N SER A 464 -6.51 29.93 -8.76
CA SER A 464 -7.76 30.68 -8.90
C SER A 464 -9.01 29.83 -9.02
N THR A 465 -8.92 28.53 -9.33
CA THR A 465 -10.06 27.60 -9.40
C THR A 465 -10.72 27.42 -8.03
N ILE A 466 -9.96 27.51 -6.93
CA ILE A 466 -10.49 27.45 -5.56
C ILE A 466 -9.91 28.63 -4.77
N PRO A 467 -10.53 29.82 -4.85
CA PRO A 467 -9.98 31.05 -4.25
C PRO A 467 -9.78 30.96 -2.73
N GLU A 468 -10.64 30.22 -2.03
CA GLU A 468 -10.57 30.09 -0.56
C GLU A 468 -9.29 29.43 -0.03
N ILE A 469 -8.64 28.58 -0.85
CA ILE A 469 -7.38 27.91 -0.49
C ILE A 469 -6.20 28.30 -1.38
N ALA A 470 -6.38 29.28 -2.26
CA ALA A 470 -5.33 29.73 -3.17
C ALA A 470 -4.01 30.11 -2.44
N PRO A 471 -4.03 30.78 -1.26
CA PRO A 471 -2.82 31.08 -0.51
C PRO A 471 -2.06 29.84 -0.01
N GLU A 472 -2.76 28.72 0.18
CA GLU A 472 -2.21 27.48 0.73
C GLU A 472 -1.66 26.53 -0.35
N THR A 473 -1.86 26.88 -1.64
CA THR A 473 -1.47 26.04 -2.80
C THR A 473 -0.21 26.58 -3.48
N GLU A 474 0.90 26.65 -2.77
CA GLU A 474 2.17 27.30 -3.14
C GLU A 474 2.78 26.81 -4.46
N CYS A 475 2.58 25.55 -4.80
CA CYS A 475 3.15 24.92 -5.99
C CYS A 475 2.30 25.13 -7.27
N TRP A 476 1.17 25.83 -7.16
CA TRP A 476 0.23 26.05 -8.25
C TRP A 476 0.04 27.56 -8.50
N LYS A 477 0.28 27.98 -9.73
CA LYS A 477 0.14 29.40 -10.15
C LYS A 477 -1.23 29.66 -10.78
#